data_4994ff6003f4381e31575b269a9193af
#
_entry.id   4994ff6003f4381e31575b269a9193af
#
_cell.length_a   1.000
_cell.length_b   1.000
_cell.length_c   1.000
_cell.angle_alpha   90.00
_cell.angle_beta   90.00
_cell.angle_gamma   90.00
#
_symmetry.space_group_name_H-M   'P 1'
#
loop_
_entity.id
_entity.type
_entity.pdbx_description
1 polymer ?
#
loop_
_entity_poly.entity_id
_entity_poly.type
_entity_poly.pdbx_seq_one_letter_code
_entity_poly.pdbx_strand_id
1 'polypeptide(L)'
;MRARSLPEVASTREAYALLGLTGPVDGAALTAAFRIAIKAARPEAAGGSDARFRKTIAAWRLIQQQTAPLALEAPARRPASLPVVAIGPLEALNGGLAEVRIGARLLRVRVPAGLRTGEHLRLRAAGDDGSDLYLPVLVRSADGLSAVGDDLYMTCPVSHRVLADGGRLEIGTHAGPRSAWLVAGHQPLRLRLKGLGLPARGARPQGHLFVTLEPSEDAPSAAEDLLIRFTRVWTPDRLAA
;
A
#
# COMPACT_ATOMS: atom_id res chain seq x y z
N MET A 1 -34.86 -10.97 -29.72
CA MET A 1 -35.07 -12.04 -28.71
C MET A 1 -35.85 -11.42 -27.55
N ARG A 2 -37.15 -11.86 -27.37
CA ARG A 2 -37.97 -11.38 -26.25
C ARG A 2 -37.49 -12.05 -24.95
N ALA A 3 -37.08 -11.25 -23.96
CA ALA A 3 -36.79 -11.73 -22.62
C ALA A 3 -38.05 -12.38 -22.05
N ARG A 4 -38.03 -13.72 -21.86
CA ARG A 4 -39.10 -14.44 -21.16
C ARG A 4 -39.05 -13.98 -19.70
N SER A 5 -40.07 -13.20 -19.29
CA SER A 5 -40.28 -12.83 -17.89
C SER A 5 -40.41 -14.10 -17.04
N LEU A 6 -39.68 -14.15 -15.93
CA LEU A 6 -39.83 -15.23 -14.95
C LEU A 6 -41.25 -15.15 -14.35
N PRO A 7 -41.91 -16.27 -14.08
CA PRO A 7 -43.22 -16.30 -13.44
C PRO A 7 -43.10 -15.61 -12.07
N GLU A 8 -43.92 -14.60 -11.86
CA GLU A 8 -43.92 -13.74 -10.69
C GLU A 8 -44.44 -14.54 -9.48
N VAL A 9 -43.66 -14.65 -8.43
CA VAL A 9 -44.09 -15.18 -7.13
C VAL A 9 -44.65 -14.00 -6.35
N ALA A 10 -45.94 -14.01 -6.05
CA ALA A 10 -46.65 -12.84 -5.57
C ALA A 10 -46.34 -12.46 -4.11
N SER A 11 -45.84 -13.39 -3.29
CA SER A 11 -45.53 -13.11 -1.88
C SER A 11 -44.46 -14.03 -1.31
N THR A 12 -43.80 -13.55 -0.23
CA THR A 12 -42.82 -14.34 0.51
C THR A 12 -43.40 -15.60 1.12
N ARG A 13 -44.67 -15.54 1.54
CA ARG A 13 -45.38 -16.70 2.09
C ARG A 13 -45.58 -17.80 1.02
N GLU A 14 -45.92 -17.39 -0.19
CA GLU A 14 -46.00 -18.30 -1.33
C GLU A 14 -44.62 -18.87 -1.69
N ALA A 15 -43.57 -18.06 -1.61
CA ALA A 15 -42.21 -18.50 -1.83
C ALA A 15 -41.77 -19.60 -0.83
N TYR A 16 -42.06 -19.43 0.46
CA TYR A 16 -41.80 -20.47 1.45
C TYR A 16 -42.63 -21.73 1.21
N ALA A 17 -43.91 -21.59 0.88
CA ALA A 17 -44.78 -22.73 0.58
C ALA A 17 -44.29 -23.52 -0.66
N LEU A 18 -43.79 -22.86 -1.70
CA LEU A 18 -43.17 -23.50 -2.87
C LEU A 18 -41.91 -24.30 -2.55
N LEU A 19 -41.20 -23.94 -1.52
CA LEU A 19 -40.05 -24.68 -1.01
C LEU A 19 -40.43 -25.73 0.04
N GLY A 20 -41.73 -25.89 0.36
CA GLY A 20 -42.22 -26.83 1.38
C GLY A 20 -41.98 -26.36 2.81
N LEU A 21 -41.85 -25.06 3.02
CA LEU A 21 -41.62 -24.46 4.33
C LEU A 21 -42.86 -23.67 4.80
N THR A 22 -43.13 -23.68 6.09
CA THR A 22 -44.27 -22.97 6.69
C THR A 22 -43.94 -21.51 7.07
N GLY A 23 -42.67 -21.12 7.01
CA GLY A 23 -42.22 -19.77 7.38
C GLY A 23 -40.69 -19.62 7.35
N PRO A 24 -40.16 -18.51 7.89
CA PRO A 24 -38.72 -18.25 7.96
C PRO A 24 -38.01 -19.36 8.72
N VAL A 25 -36.92 -19.85 8.14
CA VAL A 25 -36.08 -20.91 8.72
C VAL A 25 -34.61 -20.50 8.62
N ASP A 26 -33.75 -21.19 9.33
CA ASP A 26 -32.30 -21.01 9.24
C ASP A 26 -31.78 -21.22 7.81
N GLY A 27 -30.69 -20.52 7.44
CA GLY A 27 -30.11 -20.57 6.12
C GLY A 27 -29.69 -21.96 5.65
N ALA A 28 -29.26 -22.83 6.57
CA ALA A 28 -28.94 -24.23 6.26
C ALA A 28 -30.22 -25.03 5.90
N ALA A 29 -31.29 -24.88 6.67
CA ALA A 29 -32.58 -25.52 6.43
C ALA A 29 -33.22 -24.99 5.14
N LEU A 30 -33.11 -23.69 4.88
CA LEU A 30 -33.59 -23.08 3.64
C LEU A 30 -32.86 -23.66 2.41
N THR A 31 -31.56 -23.82 2.47
CA THR A 31 -30.74 -24.39 1.39
C THR A 31 -31.08 -25.87 1.16
N ALA A 32 -31.32 -26.63 2.23
CA ALA A 32 -31.74 -28.03 2.14
C ALA A 32 -33.14 -28.16 1.47
N ALA A 33 -34.11 -27.35 1.90
CA ALA A 33 -35.43 -27.30 1.35
C ALA A 33 -35.42 -26.93 -0.16
N PHE A 34 -34.61 -25.94 -0.53
CA PHE A 34 -34.46 -25.57 -1.94
C PHE A 34 -33.89 -26.74 -2.79
N ARG A 35 -32.89 -27.46 -2.30
CA ARG A 35 -32.33 -28.63 -3.02
C ARG A 35 -33.37 -29.73 -3.26
N ILE A 36 -34.25 -29.96 -2.30
CA ILE A 36 -35.33 -30.93 -2.40
C ILE A 36 -36.38 -30.44 -3.43
N ALA A 37 -36.83 -29.18 -3.27
CA ALA A 37 -37.86 -28.59 -4.12
C ALA A 37 -37.43 -28.50 -5.59
N ILE A 38 -36.16 -28.08 -5.86
CA ILE A 38 -35.67 -27.97 -7.24
C ILE A 38 -35.49 -29.35 -7.90
N LYS A 39 -35.11 -30.37 -7.13
CA LYS A 39 -34.99 -31.74 -7.63
C LYS A 39 -36.37 -32.30 -8.02
N ALA A 40 -37.40 -32.03 -7.22
CA ALA A 40 -38.76 -32.43 -7.48
C ALA A 40 -39.44 -31.63 -8.62
N ALA A 41 -39.01 -30.42 -8.87
CA ALA A 41 -39.55 -29.53 -9.91
C ALA A 41 -38.98 -29.78 -11.32
N ARG A 42 -37.92 -30.57 -11.46
CA ARG A 42 -37.27 -30.86 -12.75
C ARG A 42 -38.28 -31.51 -13.71
N PRO A 43 -38.27 -31.16 -15.02
CA PRO A 43 -39.18 -31.74 -16.01
C PRO A 43 -39.05 -33.27 -16.13
N GLU A 44 -37.89 -33.81 -15.79
CA GLU A 44 -37.59 -35.24 -15.83
C GLU A 44 -38.14 -36.01 -14.61
N ALA A 45 -38.56 -35.32 -13.56
CA ALA A 45 -39.11 -35.92 -12.34
C ALA A 45 -40.58 -36.13 -12.45
N ALA A 46 -41.11 -37.20 -11.83
CA ALA A 46 -42.55 -37.46 -11.79
C ALA A 46 -43.32 -36.29 -11.17
N GLY A 47 -44.17 -35.59 -11.94
CA GLY A 47 -44.89 -34.39 -11.52
C GLY A 47 -44.11 -33.08 -11.64
N GLY A 48 -42.92 -33.08 -12.23
CA GLY A 48 -42.13 -31.89 -12.54
C GLY A 48 -42.62 -31.20 -13.81
N SER A 49 -42.40 -29.89 -13.92
CA SER A 49 -42.61 -29.10 -15.11
C SER A 49 -41.72 -27.91 -15.19
N ASP A 50 -41.44 -27.43 -16.40
CA ASP A 50 -40.60 -26.25 -16.63
C ASP A 50 -41.17 -24.99 -15.91
N ALA A 51 -42.50 -24.87 -15.86
CA ALA A 51 -43.16 -23.79 -15.12
C ALA A 51 -42.91 -23.88 -13.60
N ARG A 52 -43.01 -25.09 -13.03
CA ARG A 52 -42.73 -25.32 -11.60
C ARG A 52 -41.27 -25.11 -11.25
N PHE A 53 -40.37 -25.53 -12.11
CA PHE A 53 -38.94 -25.32 -11.95
C PHE A 53 -38.59 -23.82 -11.92
N ARG A 54 -39.12 -23.02 -12.85
CA ARG A 54 -38.93 -21.57 -12.88
C ARG A 54 -39.53 -20.88 -11.65
N LYS A 55 -40.70 -21.27 -11.19
CA LYS A 55 -41.34 -20.76 -9.98
C LYS A 55 -40.47 -21.05 -8.73
N THR A 56 -39.90 -22.24 -8.62
CA THR A 56 -39.02 -22.61 -7.50
C THR A 56 -37.76 -21.75 -7.46
N ILE A 57 -37.16 -21.44 -8.62
CA ILE A 57 -35.99 -20.53 -8.69
C ILE A 57 -36.39 -19.09 -8.33
N ALA A 58 -37.58 -18.63 -8.81
CA ALA A 58 -38.05 -17.28 -8.48
C ALA A 58 -38.34 -17.15 -6.97
N ALA A 59 -38.94 -18.16 -6.36
CA ALA A 59 -39.19 -18.21 -4.91
C ALA A 59 -37.92 -18.16 -4.10
N TRP A 60 -36.91 -18.92 -4.48
CA TRP A 60 -35.59 -18.89 -3.85
C TRP A 60 -34.92 -17.49 -3.90
N ARG A 61 -34.94 -16.88 -5.10
CA ARG A 61 -34.39 -15.52 -5.27
C ARG A 61 -35.11 -14.48 -4.42
N LEU A 62 -36.43 -14.54 -4.36
CA LEU A 62 -37.23 -13.62 -3.55
C LEU A 62 -36.90 -13.75 -2.07
N ILE A 63 -36.77 -14.97 -1.55
CA ILE A 63 -36.39 -15.20 -0.16
C ILE A 63 -34.97 -14.71 0.10
N GLN A 64 -34.01 -14.99 -0.78
CA GLN A 64 -32.64 -14.51 -0.63
C GLN A 64 -32.53 -12.99 -0.65
N GLN A 65 -33.30 -12.30 -1.50
CA GLN A 65 -33.31 -10.83 -1.51
C GLN A 65 -33.85 -10.22 -0.22
N GLN A 66 -34.80 -10.92 0.45
CA GLN A 66 -35.34 -10.45 1.73
C GLN A 66 -34.55 -10.95 2.94
N THR A 67 -33.84 -12.08 2.80
CA THR A 67 -32.95 -12.62 3.83
C THR A 67 -31.53 -12.15 3.66
N ALA A 68 -31.21 -11.39 2.57
CA ALA A 68 -29.99 -10.63 2.54
C ALA A 68 -29.94 -9.77 3.82
N PRO A 69 -28.99 -10.00 4.72
CA PRO A 69 -28.98 -9.29 5.98
C PRO A 69 -28.93 -7.80 5.66
N LEU A 70 -29.98 -7.07 6.01
CA LEU A 70 -29.89 -5.67 6.41
C LEU A 70 -29.10 -5.61 7.75
N ALA A 71 -28.06 -6.42 7.84
CA ALA A 71 -26.97 -6.17 8.75
C ALA A 71 -26.16 -5.05 8.10
N LEU A 72 -26.63 -3.85 8.27
CA LEU A 72 -25.76 -2.82 8.79
C LEU A 72 -25.23 -3.39 10.13
N GLU A 73 -24.29 -4.32 10.05
CA GLU A 73 -23.36 -4.52 11.13
C GLU A 73 -22.88 -3.12 11.48
N ALA A 74 -23.26 -2.64 12.65
CA ALA A 74 -22.73 -1.41 13.19
C ALA A 74 -21.22 -1.54 12.98
N PRO A 75 -20.55 -0.59 12.29
CA PRO A 75 -19.16 -0.75 11.88
C PRO A 75 -18.44 -1.22 13.13
N ALA A 76 -17.92 -2.45 13.06
CA ALA A 76 -17.19 -3.03 14.18
C ALA A 76 -16.22 -1.93 14.58
N ARG A 77 -16.29 -1.46 15.83
CA ARG A 77 -15.44 -0.39 16.34
C ARG A 77 -14.06 -0.72 15.85
N ARG A 78 -13.59 0.02 14.84
CA ARG A 78 -12.24 -0.20 14.29
C ARG A 78 -11.36 -0.20 15.50
N PRO A 79 -10.62 -1.29 15.77
CA PRO A 79 -9.73 -1.32 16.92
C PRO A 79 -8.93 -0.01 16.83
N ALA A 80 -8.88 0.75 17.93
CA ALA A 80 -8.22 2.04 17.97
C ALA A 80 -6.88 1.87 17.26
N SER A 81 -6.73 2.50 16.09
CA SER A 81 -5.52 2.30 15.28
C SER A 81 -4.36 2.78 16.13
N LEU A 82 -3.44 1.89 16.45
CA LEU A 82 -2.23 2.26 17.16
C LEU A 82 -1.58 3.43 16.41
N PRO A 83 -1.11 4.45 17.11
CA PRO A 83 -0.41 5.55 16.48
C PRO A 83 0.81 5.02 15.75
N VAL A 84 1.07 5.56 14.57
CA VAL A 84 2.19 5.17 13.70
C VAL A 84 3.36 6.09 13.99
N VAL A 85 4.54 5.53 14.16
CA VAL A 85 5.79 6.29 14.24
C VAL A 85 6.22 6.66 12.81
N ALA A 86 5.92 7.88 12.39
CA ALA A 86 6.35 8.38 11.09
C ALA A 86 7.75 8.99 11.19
N ILE A 87 8.68 8.49 10.37
CA ILE A 87 10.08 8.95 10.31
C ILE A 87 10.47 9.27 8.87
N GLY A 88 11.47 10.11 8.69
CA GLY A 88 12.08 10.37 7.38
C GLY A 88 13.12 9.31 7.00
N PRO A 89 13.54 9.27 5.71
CA PRO A 89 14.56 8.33 5.25
C PRO A 89 15.92 8.55 5.90
N LEU A 90 16.30 9.80 6.22
CA LEU A 90 17.54 10.13 6.91
C LEU A 90 17.51 9.68 8.38
N GLU A 91 16.36 9.79 9.04
CA GLU A 91 16.17 9.27 10.40
C GLU A 91 16.19 7.73 10.40
N ALA A 92 15.60 7.10 9.38
CA ALA A 92 15.68 5.66 9.22
C ALA A 92 17.11 5.18 8.96
N LEU A 93 17.92 5.98 8.24
CA LEU A 93 19.32 5.68 7.92
C LEU A 93 20.22 5.82 9.15
N ASN A 94 20.16 6.97 9.82
CA ASN A 94 21.13 7.37 10.86
C ASN A 94 20.61 7.08 12.28
N GLY A 95 19.33 6.82 12.42
CA GLY A 95 18.63 6.89 13.69
C GLY A 95 18.39 8.35 14.10
N GLY A 96 17.65 8.55 15.18
CA GLY A 96 17.34 9.90 15.65
C GLY A 96 16.28 9.91 16.72
N LEU A 97 15.63 11.07 16.88
CA LEU A 97 14.49 11.27 17.76
C LEU A 97 13.26 11.56 16.90
N ALA A 98 12.23 10.74 17.02
CA ALA A 98 10.94 10.96 16.39
C ALA A 98 9.90 11.38 17.43
N GLU A 99 8.96 12.24 17.04
CA GLU A 99 7.85 12.62 17.89
C GLU A 99 6.62 11.78 17.52
N VAL A 100 6.01 11.17 18.53
CA VAL A 100 4.84 10.33 18.37
C VAL A 100 3.74 10.79 19.32
N ARG A 101 2.55 10.98 18.79
CA ARG A 101 1.37 11.33 19.59
C ARG A 101 0.62 10.05 19.99
N ILE A 102 0.49 9.82 21.28
CA ILE A 102 -0.31 8.73 21.86
C ILE A 102 -1.43 9.37 22.67
N GLY A 103 -2.65 9.33 22.12
CA GLY A 103 -3.76 10.06 22.72
C GLY A 103 -3.49 11.56 22.80
N ALA A 104 -3.52 12.13 24.00
CA ALA A 104 -3.20 13.54 24.28
C ALA A 104 -1.69 13.79 24.54
N ARG A 105 -0.88 12.74 24.67
CA ARG A 105 0.55 12.83 25.04
C ARG A 105 1.43 12.87 23.80
N LEU A 106 2.40 13.77 23.77
CA LEU A 106 3.48 13.80 22.77
C LEU A 106 4.72 13.17 23.40
N LEU A 107 5.21 12.11 22.81
CA LEU A 107 6.40 11.39 23.27
C LEU A 107 7.54 11.56 22.27
N ARG A 108 8.74 11.86 22.77
CA ARG A 108 9.97 11.79 21.98
C ARG A 108 10.57 10.40 22.11
N VAL A 109 10.73 9.74 20.99
CA VAL A 109 11.11 8.34 20.93
C VAL A 109 12.42 8.21 20.18
N ARG A 110 13.38 7.48 20.76
CA ARG A 110 14.64 7.20 20.09
C ARG A 110 14.44 6.11 19.04
N VAL A 111 14.68 6.47 17.79
CA VAL A 111 14.63 5.59 16.62
C VAL A 111 16.03 5.03 16.37
N PRO A 112 16.22 3.72 16.37
CA PRO A 112 17.52 3.14 16.01
C PRO A 112 17.73 3.20 14.49
N ALA A 113 18.99 3.29 14.07
CA ALA A 113 19.37 3.24 12.66
C ALA A 113 18.94 1.93 11.99
N GLY A 114 18.59 2.00 10.73
CA GLY A 114 18.19 0.85 9.93
C GLY A 114 16.77 0.37 10.17
N LEU A 115 15.90 1.20 10.74
CA LEU A 115 14.49 0.87 10.91
C LEU A 115 13.74 0.99 9.57
N ARG A 116 12.82 0.07 9.32
CA ARG A 116 12.09 -0.04 8.05
C ARG A 116 10.59 0.10 8.26
N THR A 117 9.89 0.48 7.22
CA THR A 117 8.42 0.48 7.21
C THR A 117 7.89 -0.91 7.54
N GLY A 118 6.91 -0.98 8.45
CA GLY A 118 6.29 -2.22 8.92
C GLY A 118 6.99 -2.87 10.12
N GLU A 119 8.18 -2.42 10.51
CA GLU A 119 8.78 -2.84 11.77
C GLU A 119 8.08 -2.18 12.97
N HIS A 120 8.25 -2.75 14.15
CA HIS A 120 7.65 -2.23 15.37
C HIS A 120 8.71 -1.66 16.30
N LEU A 121 8.41 -0.50 16.86
CA LEU A 121 9.23 0.14 17.89
C LEU A 121 8.61 -0.11 19.25
N ARG A 122 9.37 -0.72 20.16
CA ARG A 122 8.93 -0.96 21.55
C ARG A 122 9.16 0.29 22.41
N LEU A 123 8.11 0.82 22.96
CA LEU A 123 8.12 1.88 23.95
C LEU A 123 7.82 1.28 25.32
N ARG A 124 8.80 1.35 26.22
CA ARG A 124 8.63 0.81 27.58
C ARG A 124 7.71 1.69 28.40
N ALA A 125 6.79 1.06 29.12
CA ALA A 125 5.86 1.71 30.05
C ALA A 125 5.12 2.93 29.44
N ALA A 126 4.81 2.90 28.14
CA ALA A 126 4.18 4.00 27.42
C ALA A 126 2.65 3.87 27.34
N GLY A 127 2.08 2.72 27.71
CA GLY A 127 0.65 2.51 27.84
C GLY A 127 0.06 3.26 29.04
N ASP A 128 -1.23 3.53 29.00
CA ASP A 128 -1.94 4.23 30.09
C ASP A 128 -1.96 3.38 31.39
N ASP A 129 -1.82 2.08 31.24
CA ASP A 129 -1.71 1.09 32.33
C ASP A 129 -0.25 0.79 32.74
N GLY A 130 0.73 1.50 32.18
CA GLY A 130 2.14 1.25 32.37
C GLY A 130 2.69 0.07 31.56
N SER A 131 1.92 -0.47 30.64
CA SER A 131 2.36 -1.53 29.73
C SER A 131 3.30 -1.01 28.65
N ASP A 132 4.04 -1.93 28.02
CA ASP A 132 4.86 -1.63 26.85
C ASP A 132 3.99 -1.50 25.60
N LEU A 133 4.22 -0.47 24.81
CA LEU A 133 3.59 -0.29 23.51
C LEU A 133 4.52 -0.70 22.36
N TYR A 134 3.94 -1.39 21.40
CA TYR A 134 4.62 -1.73 20.13
C TYR A 134 3.98 -0.94 19.01
N LEU A 135 4.67 0.11 18.55
CA LEU A 135 4.15 1.02 17.53
C LEU A 135 4.71 0.66 16.15
N PRO A 136 3.85 0.54 15.14
CA PRO A 136 4.30 0.33 13.77
C PRO A 136 5.05 1.58 13.26
N VAL A 137 6.12 1.35 12.52
CA VAL A 137 6.95 2.40 11.90
C VAL A 137 6.56 2.57 10.44
N LEU A 138 6.50 3.83 10.01
CA LEU A 138 6.31 4.21 8.61
C LEU A 138 7.43 5.19 8.21
N VAL A 139 8.26 4.78 7.26
CA VAL A 139 9.24 5.67 6.64
C VAL A 139 8.56 6.43 5.52
N ARG A 140 8.40 7.75 5.68
CA ARG A 140 7.78 8.63 4.68
C ARG A 140 8.87 9.24 3.81
N SER A 141 8.54 9.47 2.54
CA SER A 141 9.44 10.21 1.65
C SER A 141 9.63 11.64 2.17
N ALA A 142 10.87 12.07 2.22
CA ALA A 142 11.28 13.41 2.63
C ALA A 142 12.61 13.77 1.97
N ASP A 143 12.87 15.05 1.77
CA ASP A 143 14.13 15.60 1.24
C ASP A 143 14.56 14.97 -0.10
N GLY A 144 13.59 14.66 -0.97
CA GLY A 144 13.86 14.02 -2.25
C GLY A 144 14.24 12.54 -2.17
N LEU A 145 14.22 11.95 -0.96
CA LEU A 145 14.48 10.54 -0.73
C LEU A 145 13.22 9.77 -0.40
N SER A 146 13.14 8.54 -0.87
CA SER A 146 12.13 7.56 -0.46
C SER A 146 12.78 6.23 -0.11
N ALA A 147 12.17 5.47 0.81
CA ALA A 147 12.67 4.18 1.24
C ALA A 147 11.67 3.07 0.88
N VAL A 148 12.15 2.02 0.21
CA VAL A 148 11.35 0.84 -0.11
C VAL A 148 12.16 -0.42 0.25
N GLY A 149 11.71 -1.15 1.23
CA GLY A 149 12.46 -2.28 1.77
C GLY A 149 13.77 -1.85 2.40
N ASP A 150 14.87 -2.33 1.86
CA ASP A 150 16.23 -2.01 2.32
C ASP A 150 16.86 -0.85 1.53
N ASP A 151 16.28 -0.50 0.38
CA ASP A 151 16.84 0.42 -0.60
C ASP A 151 16.26 1.83 -0.48
N LEU A 152 17.08 2.82 -0.86
CA LEU A 152 16.69 4.21 -1.00
C LEU A 152 16.54 4.58 -2.47
N TYR A 153 15.66 5.53 -2.75
CA TYR A 153 15.38 6.03 -4.08
C TYR A 153 15.41 7.55 -4.08
N MET A 154 16.00 8.11 -5.12
CA MET A 154 16.00 9.55 -5.36
C MET A 154 15.96 9.83 -6.85
N THR A 155 15.59 11.05 -7.20
CA THR A 155 15.66 11.57 -8.56
C THR A 155 16.80 12.57 -8.68
N CYS A 156 17.52 12.53 -9.78
CA CYS A 156 18.59 13.47 -10.11
C CYS A 156 18.30 14.11 -11.48
N PRO A 157 18.10 15.43 -11.54
CA PRO A 157 17.98 16.13 -12.81
C PRO A 157 19.33 16.10 -13.55
N VAL A 158 19.30 15.80 -14.82
CA VAL A 158 20.50 15.69 -15.69
C VAL A 158 20.26 16.40 -17.01
N SER A 159 21.26 17.14 -17.52
CA SER A 159 21.10 17.81 -18.80
C SER A 159 20.93 16.80 -19.95
N HIS A 160 20.11 17.15 -20.91
CA HIS A 160 19.86 16.33 -22.11
C HIS A 160 21.16 15.96 -22.85
N ARG A 161 22.15 16.86 -22.85
CA ARG A 161 23.46 16.62 -23.48
C ARG A 161 24.22 15.49 -22.80
N VAL A 162 24.26 15.48 -21.46
CA VAL A 162 24.95 14.42 -20.72
C VAL A 162 24.28 13.06 -20.94
N LEU A 163 22.96 13.05 -21.09
CA LEU A 163 22.23 11.81 -21.41
C LEU A 163 22.46 11.34 -22.83
N ALA A 164 22.58 12.27 -23.81
CA ALA A 164 22.80 11.94 -25.20
C ALA A 164 24.25 11.55 -25.50
N ASP A 165 25.20 12.38 -25.06
CA ASP A 165 26.62 12.26 -25.42
C ASP A 165 27.40 11.38 -24.43
N GLY A 166 26.81 11.13 -23.27
CA GLY A 166 27.49 10.50 -22.14
C GLY A 166 28.38 11.46 -21.39
N GLY A 167 29.16 10.92 -20.47
CA GLY A 167 30.13 11.69 -19.72
C GLY A 167 30.08 11.47 -18.22
N ARG A 168 30.83 12.28 -17.49
CA ARG A 168 30.87 12.25 -16.04
C ARG A 168 29.68 13.01 -15.46
N LEU A 169 28.93 12.36 -14.60
CA LEU A 169 27.83 12.94 -13.83
C LEU A 169 28.21 12.95 -12.36
N GLU A 170 27.99 14.07 -11.68
CA GLU A 170 28.08 14.17 -10.23
C GLU A 170 26.69 14.18 -9.61
N ILE A 171 26.49 13.29 -8.65
CA ILE A 171 25.22 13.08 -7.98
C ILE A 171 25.39 13.47 -6.51
N GLY A 172 24.64 14.47 -6.05
CA GLY A 172 24.55 14.81 -4.64
C GLY A 172 23.75 13.74 -3.90
N THR A 173 24.38 13.04 -2.96
CA THR A 173 23.70 12.03 -2.15
C THR A 173 23.74 12.40 -0.67
N HIS A 174 22.93 11.75 0.15
CA HIS A 174 22.95 11.90 1.60
C HIS A 174 24.31 11.58 2.24
N ALA A 175 25.16 10.81 1.55
CA ALA A 175 26.51 10.46 1.98
C ALA A 175 27.60 11.29 1.28
N GLY A 176 27.24 12.46 0.75
CA GLY A 176 28.11 13.34 -0.01
C GLY A 176 28.05 13.10 -1.54
N PRO A 177 28.79 13.89 -2.32
CA PRO A 177 28.78 13.80 -3.77
C PRO A 177 29.38 12.47 -4.24
N ARG A 178 28.74 11.87 -5.26
CA ARG A 178 29.22 10.66 -5.94
C ARG A 178 29.31 10.93 -7.42
N SER A 179 30.36 10.47 -8.08
CA SER A 179 30.49 10.57 -9.52
C SER A 179 30.20 9.24 -10.17
N ALA A 180 29.44 9.29 -11.25
CA ALA A 180 29.18 8.17 -12.13
C ALA A 180 29.60 8.55 -13.56
N TRP A 181 29.96 7.56 -14.35
CA TRP A 181 30.23 7.74 -15.77
C TRP A 181 29.03 7.19 -16.55
N LEU A 182 28.38 8.04 -17.34
CA LEU A 182 27.30 7.63 -18.22
C LEU A 182 27.86 7.32 -19.61
N VAL A 183 27.38 6.26 -20.20
CA VAL A 183 27.63 5.94 -21.60
C VAL A 183 26.56 6.64 -22.45
N ALA A 184 26.91 7.12 -23.64
CA ALA A 184 25.95 7.72 -24.56
C ALA A 184 24.74 6.84 -24.78
N GLY A 185 23.53 7.40 -24.66
CA GLY A 185 22.28 6.65 -24.78
C GLY A 185 22.02 5.64 -23.66
N HIS A 186 22.59 5.86 -22.45
CA HIS A 186 22.43 4.97 -21.30
C HIS A 186 20.95 4.65 -21.01
N GLN A 187 20.63 3.36 -20.99
CA GLN A 187 19.31 2.83 -20.65
C GLN A 187 19.47 1.63 -19.69
N PRO A 188 18.63 1.47 -18.65
CA PRO A 188 17.58 2.39 -18.21
C PRO A 188 18.16 3.64 -17.53
N LEU A 189 17.42 4.75 -17.50
CA LEU A 189 17.80 6.02 -16.84
C LEU A 189 17.80 5.86 -15.30
N ARG A 190 18.48 4.84 -14.80
CA ARG A 190 18.58 4.52 -13.38
C ARG A 190 19.98 4.01 -13.03
N LEU A 191 20.59 4.63 -12.04
CA LEU A 191 21.89 4.24 -11.51
C LEU A 191 21.71 3.57 -10.14
N ARG A 192 22.51 2.53 -9.87
CA ARG A 192 22.59 1.89 -8.57
C ARG A 192 23.89 2.24 -7.88
N LEU A 193 23.80 2.93 -6.77
CA LEU A 193 24.93 3.23 -5.89
C LEU A 193 24.93 2.21 -4.73
N LYS A 194 25.91 1.30 -4.78
CA LYS A 194 25.97 0.19 -3.82
C LYS A 194 26.25 0.68 -2.40
N GLY A 195 25.58 0.10 -1.41
CA GLY A 195 25.83 0.33 0.01
C GLY A 195 25.36 1.71 0.53
N LEU A 196 24.59 2.46 -0.26
CA LEU A 196 24.01 3.75 0.14
C LEU A 196 22.52 3.68 0.47
N GLY A 197 21.98 2.49 0.72
CA GLY A 197 20.64 2.28 1.27
C GLY A 197 20.64 2.21 2.79
N LEU A 198 19.57 1.70 3.36
CA LEU A 198 19.45 1.53 4.81
C LEU A 198 20.52 0.57 5.33
N PRO A 199 21.09 0.82 6.51
CA PRO A 199 22.14 -0.02 7.07
C PRO A 199 21.64 -1.42 7.39
N ALA A 200 22.55 -2.39 7.41
CA ALA A 200 22.26 -3.75 7.83
C ALA A 200 21.71 -3.77 9.26
N ARG A 201 20.64 -4.57 9.48
CA ARG A 201 20.03 -4.70 10.79
C ARG A 201 19.42 -6.09 10.99
N GLY A 202 19.87 -6.80 12.03
CA GLY A 202 19.45 -8.19 12.25
C GLY A 202 19.77 -9.06 11.04
N ALA A 203 18.78 -9.75 10.51
CA ALA A 203 18.93 -10.59 9.32
C ALA A 203 18.83 -9.81 7.99
N ARG A 204 18.59 -8.50 8.03
CA ARG A 204 18.47 -7.68 6.82
C ARG A 204 19.81 -7.12 6.38
N PRO A 205 20.16 -7.25 5.10
CA PRO A 205 21.41 -6.71 4.56
C PRO A 205 21.35 -5.19 4.43
N GLN A 206 22.52 -4.61 4.17
CA GLN A 206 22.63 -3.21 3.76
C GLN A 206 22.03 -3.01 2.37
N GLY A 207 21.20 -1.99 2.23
CA GLY A 207 20.57 -1.64 0.97
C GLY A 207 21.43 -0.78 0.06
N HIS A 208 20.86 -0.34 -1.04
CA HIS A 208 21.48 0.46 -2.09
C HIS A 208 20.68 1.75 -2.30
N LEU A 209 21.29 2.73 -2.94
CA LEU A 209 20.60 3.92 -3.43
C LEU A 209 20.38 3.78 -4.92
N PHE A 210 19.14 3.87 -5.35
CA PHE A 210 18.75 3.93 -6.75
C PHE A 210 18.46 5.39 -7.12
N VAL A 211 19.19 5.88 -8.11
CA VAL A 211 19.04 7.23 -8.62
C VAL A 211 18.40 7.17 -9.98
N THR A 212 17.19 7.73 -10.10
CA THR A 212 16.53 7.91 -11.39
C THR A 212 17.03 9.20 -12.03
N LEU A 213 17.50 9.13 -13.25
CA LEU A 213 17.99 10.29 -14.01
C LEU A 213 16.81 10.89 -14.75
N GLU A 214 16.49 12.15 -14.48
CA GLU A 214 15.43 12.88 -15.17
C GLU A 214 16.03 13.94 -16.08
N PRO A 215 15.71 13.94 -17.38
CA PRO A 215 16.13 14.98 -18.29
C PRO A 215 15.61 16.35 -17.82
N SER A 216 16.48 17.32 -17.71
CA SER A 216 16.13 18.69 -17.32
C SER A 216 16.91 19.69 -18.16
N GLU A 217 16.22 20.75 -18.57
CA GLU A 217 16.84 21.87 -19.29
C GLU A 217 17.64 22.78 -18.34
N ASP A 218 17.23 22.83 -17.05
CA ASP A 218 17.88 23.65 -16.02
C ASP A 218 19.08 22.96 -15.38
N ALA A 219 19.35 21.70 -15.70
CA ALA A 219 20.49 20.99 -15.15
C ALA A 219 21.80 21.45 -15.82
N PRO A 220 22.86 21.75 -15.05
CA PRO A 220 24.10 22.22 -15.60
C PRO A 220 24.70 21.22 -16.60
N SER A 221 25.22 21.72 -17.69
CA SER A 221 25.98 20.91 -18.64
C SER A 221 27.32 20.47 -17.98
N ALA A 222 27.98 19.46 -18.57
CA ALA A 222 29.29 19.01 -18.05
C ALA A 222 30.33 20.14 -17.99
N ALA A 223 30.25 21.12 -18.90
CA ALA A 223 31.14 22.29 -18.91
C ALA A 223 30.80 23.28 -17.79
N GLU A 224 29.51 23.54 -17.57
CA GLU A 224 29.04 24.40 -16.46
C GLU A 224 29.36 23.78 -15.11
N ASP A 225 29.21 22.48 -14.96
CA ASP A 225 29.56 21.74 -13.75
C ASP A 225 31.07 21.83 -13.46
N LEU A 226 31.90 21.76 -14.47
CA LEU A 226 33.34 22.01 -14.35
C LEU A 226 33.65 23.44 -13.92
N LEU A 227 32.96 24.44 -14.48
CA LEU A 227 33.11 25.84 -14.09
C LEU A 227 32.67 26.07 -12.64
N ILE A 228 31.55 25.52 -12.23
CA ILE A 228 31.06 25.60 -10.85
C ILE A 228 32.06 24.98 -9.88
N ARG A 229 32.67 23.86 -10.24
CA ARG A 229 33.70 23.23 -9.43
C ARG A 229 34.97 24.07 -9.36
N PHE A 230 35.41 24.59 -10.49
CA PHE A 230 36.57 25.45 -10.56
C PHE A 230 36.37 26.68 -9.68
N THR A 231 35.24 27.36 -9.79
CA THR A 231 34.90 28.51 -8.95
C THR A 231 34.86 28.14 -7.46
N ARG A 232 34.28 27.01 -7.09
CA ARG A 232 34.24 26.56 -5.69
C ARG A 232 35.62 26.28 -5.10
N VAL A 233 36.56 25.80 -5.89
CA VAL A 233 37.92 25.54 -5.45
C VAL A 233 38.73 26.82 -5.36
N TRP A 234 38.52 27.75 -6.27
CA TRP A 234 39.34 28.99 -6.39
C TRP A 234 38.74 30.23 -5.74
N THR A 235 37.47 30.19 -5.37
CA THR A 235 36.83 31.18 -4.48
C THR A 235 36.57 30.55 -3.12
N PRO A 236 37.59 30.33 -2.27
CA PRO A 236 37.33 29.95 -0.88
C PRO A 236 36.56 31.08 -0.20
N ASP A 237 35.65 30.72 0.70
CA ASP A 237 34.76 31.59 1.50
C ASP A 237 35.51 32.69 2.28
N ARG A 238 36.18 33.61 1.62
CA ARG A 238 36.89 34.76 2.20
C ARG A 238 36.11 36.07 2.10
N LEU A 239 34.82 36.03 1.76
CA LEU A 239 33.99 37.25 1.72
C LEU A 239 32.82 37.21 2.71
N ALA A 240 32.93 36.47 3.80
CA ALA A 240 32.07 36.62 4.97
C ALA A 240 32.88 37.01 6.17
N ALA A 241 33.23 38.29 6.23
CA ALA A 241 33.68 38.99 7.42
C ALA A 241 32.98 40.35 7.45
#